data_5acf326b0115cda7ef372246bc346716
#
_entry.id   5acf326b0115cda7ef372246bc346716
#
_cell.length_a   1.000
_cell.length_b   1.000
_cell.length_c   1.000
_cell.angle_alpha   90.00
_cell.angle_beta   90.00
_cell.angle_gamma   90.00
#
_symmetry.space_group_name_H-M   'P 1'
#
loop_
_entity.id
_entity.type
_entity.pdbx_description
1 polymer ?
#
loop_
_entity_poly.entity_id
_entity_poly.type
_entity_poly.pdbx_seq_one_letter_code
_entity_poly.pdbx_strand_id
1 'polypeptide(L)'
;MKNLSFVFIFFVLLSCKNKKQADSVEQTRTSGTVKILVDESFSSIIADQIMVFKSDYKNAEFTTIVGNENKILPTFLNDSVRVIILSRMLTPDEDKVYRSRSIVPKTSRFAIDGISLLTQKDDLDSNITVEEVISILKGTSTTGKQLVFDNAYSSTLRYFKELAQITELPKRGVYTLQSNNDVIKYVSENKNFIGVVGVNWLIANNPDMTSYIAKVKTMGVKDIKGKKGSDAYYRPDQTNLINGIYPFLRNVYIINCEGRDGLGTGFANWLMSPRGQLIVLKSGLGPHKMMSRDFNLKNTN
;
A
#
# COMPACT_ATOMS: atom_id res chain seq x y z
N MET A 1 -81.73 24.09 39.38
CA MET A 1 -80.37 24.17 39.91
C MET A 1 -79.52 23.41 38.93
N LYS A 2 -78.82 24.12 38.04
CA LYS A 2 -78.00 23.56 36.94
C LYS A 2 -76.51 23.68 37.32
N ASN A 3 -75.84 22.56 37.48
CA ASN A 3 -74.38 22.53 37.71
C ASN A 3 -73.63 22.67 36.39
N LEU A 4 -72.92 23.79 36.24
CA LEU A 4 -72.08 24.09 35.09
C LEU A 4 -70.64 23.56 35.41
N SER A 5 -70.29 22.44 34.80
CA SER A 5 -68.95 21.83 34.95
C SER A 5 -67.98 22.50 33.96
N PHE A 6 -67.02 23.21 34.51
CA PHE A 6 -65.96 23.93 33.74
C PHE A 6 -64.81 22.97 33.43
N VAL A 7 -64.72 22.49 32.19
CA VAL A 7 -63.61 21.67 31.72
C VAL A 7 -62.46 22.57 31.33
N PHE A 8 -61.38 22.53 32.13
CA PHE A 8 -60.13 23.26 31.87
C PHE A 8 -59.25 22.42 30.96
N ILE A 9 -59.23 22.76 29.64
CA ILE A 9 -58.34 22.12 28.69
C ILE A 9 -56.91 22.71 28.85
N PHE A 10 -56.04 21.91 29.44
CA PHE A 10 -54.62 22.24 29.59
C PHE A 10 -53.86 21.99 28.26
N PHE A 11 -53.60 23.06 27.53
CA PHE A 11 -52.81 23.02 26.30
C PHE A 11 -51.34 22.89 26.64
N VAL A 12 -50.80 21.64 26.65
CA VAL A 12 -49.38 21.39 26.77
C VAL A 12 -48.72 21.72 25.45
N LEU A 13 -48.11 22.89 25.34
CA LEU A 13 -47.21 23.26 24.26
C LEU A 13 -45.94 22.40 24.40
N LEU A 14 -45.88 21.31 23.64
CA LEU A 14 -44.66 20.56 23.40
C LEU A 14 -43.74 21.46 22.57
N SER A 15 -42.90 22.24 23.27
CA SER A 15 -41.77 22.92 22.66
C SER A 15 -40.75 21.86 22.24
N CYS A 16 -40.80 21.41 21.01
CA CYS A 16 -39.69 20.72 20.37
C CYS A 16 -38.49 21.68 20.35
N LYS A 17 -37.60 21.57 21.35
CA LYS A 17 -36.25 22.10 21.21
C LYS A 17 -35.61 21.38 20.03
N ASN A 18 -35.54 22.05 18.89
CA ASN A 18 -34.63 21.71 17.81
C ASN A 18 -33.22 21.68 18.42
N LYS A 19 -32.76 20.48 18.82
CA LYS A 19 -31.32 20.25 18.94
C LYS A 19 -30.75 20.64 17.58
N LYS A 20 -29.96 21.71 17.53
CA LYS A 20 -29.08 21.97 16.38
C LYS A 20 -28.35 20.65 16.14
N GLN A 21 -28.79 19.95 15.11
CA GLN A 21 -28.06 18.80 14.58
C GLN A 21 -26.71 19.39 14.20
N ALA A 22 -25.67 19.01 14.93
CA ALA A 22 -24.31 19.35 14.52
C ALA A 22 -24.24 18.95 13.06
N ASP A 23 -23.85 19.88 12.19
CA ASP A 23 -23.78 19.66 10.75
C ASP A 23 -22.95 18.40 10.50
N SER A 24 -23.63 17.26 10.37
CA SER A 24 -22.98 16.01 10.03
C SER A 24 -22.54 16.17 8.59
N VAL A 25 -21.22 16.23 8.37
CA VAL A 25 -20.65 16.32 7.03
C VAL A 25 -21.27 15.23 6.17
N GLU A 26 -21.90 15.63 5.08
CA GLU A 26 -22.55 14.70 4.17
C GLU A 26 -21.56 13.66 3.64
N GLN A 27 -21.94 12.40 3.69
CA GLN A 27 -21.12 11.27 3.23
C GLN A 27 -21.23 11.13 1.72
N THR A 28 -20.24 11.65 0.99
CA THR A 28 -20.17 11.59 -0.48
C THR A 28 -18.81 11.01 -0.92
N ARG A 29 -18.58 10.96 -2.22
CA ARG A 29 -17.27 10.55 -2.77
C ARG A 29 -16.13 11.53 -2.45
N THR A 30 -16.45 12.76 -2.02
CA THR A 30 -15.49 13.85 -1.81
C THR A 30 -15.62 14.52 -0.44
N SER A 31 -16.54 14.06 0.39
CA SER A 31 -16.76 14.57 1.75
C SER A 31 -17.16 13.45 2.70
N GLY A 32 -17.00 13.69 4.02
CA GLY A 32 -17.33 12.75 5.07
C GLY A 32 -16.10 12.13 5.69
N THR A 33 -16.28 10.99 6.35
CA THR A 33 -15.22 10.28 7.08
C THR A 33 -15.03 8.87 6.56
N VAL A 34 -13.77 8.40 6.48
CA VAL A 34 -13.44 7.02 6.15
C VAL A 34 -12.27 6.53 7.00
N LYS A 35 -12.35 5.26 7.43
CA LYS A 35 -11.21 4.54 8.01
C LYS A 35 -10.62 3.64 6.92
N ILE A 36 -9.28 3.65 6.81
CA ILE A 36 -8.54 2.84 5.83
C ILE A 36 -7.45 2.05 6.55
N LEU A 37 -7.45 0.75 6.35
CA LEU A 37 -6.36 -0.13 6.74
C LEU A 37 -5.27 -0.09 5.66
N VAL A 38 -4.03 0.09 6.07
CA VAL A 38 -2.91 0.26 5.14
C VAL A 38 -1.78 -0.69 5.51
N ASP A 39 -1.42 -1.58 4.59
CA ASP A 39 -0.17 -2.34 4.71
C ASP A 39 0.99 -1.36 4.86
N GLU A 40 1.80 -1.55 5.88
CA GLU A 40 2.90 -0.64 6.25
C GLU A 40 3.87 -0.38 5.11
N SER A 41 4.04 -1.34 4.18
CA SER A 41 4.87 -1.17 2.98
C SER A 41 4.44 0.01 2.11
N PHE A 42 3.16 0.41 2.17
CA PHE A 42 2.57 1.47 1.34
C PHE A 42 2.12 2.70 2.12
N SER A 43 2.50 2.79 3.41
CA SER A 43 2.03 3.88 4.29
C SER A 43 2.42 5.26 3.77
N SER A 44 3.65 5.44 3.28
CA SER A 44 4.13 6.73 2.76
C SER A 44 3.36 7.18 1.53
N ILE A 45 3.19 6.33 0.53
CA ILE A 45 2.44 6.71 -0.69
C ILE A 45 0.97 6.98 -0.40
N ILE A 46 0.34 6.23 0.52
CA ILE A 46 -1.06 6.49 0.88
C ILE A 46 -1.20 7.79 1.65
N ALA A 47 -0.23 8.16 2.50
CA ALA A 47 -0.21 9.47 3.16
C ALA A 47 -0.12 10.61 2.13
N ASP A 48 0.74 10.51 1.13
CA ASP A 48 0.86 11.49 0.03
C ASP A 48 -0.43 11.60 -0.78
N GLN A 49 -1.06 10.47 -1.11
CA GLN A 49 -2.34 10.43 -1.81
C GLN A 49 -3.45 11.13 -1.02
N ILE A 50 -3.55 10.85 0.29
CA ILE A 50 -4.53 11.47 1.18
C ILE A 50 -4.26 12.97 1.33
N MET A 51 -3.01 13.37 1.48
CA MET A 51 -2.62 14.79 1.59
C MET A 51 -3.10 15.58 0.37
N VAL A 52 -2.85 15.09 -0.84
CA VAL A 52 -3.26 15.76 -2.07
C VAL A 52 -4.79 15.68 -2.26
N PHE A 53 -5.43 14.55 -1.94
CA PHE A 53 -6.89 14.44 -1.95
C PHE A 53 -7.55 15.49 -1.04
N LYS A 54 -7.08 15.62 0.21
CA LYS A 54 -7.60 16.61 1.17
C LYS A 54 -7.32 18.05 0.73
N SER A 55 -6.30 18.30 -0.08
CA SER A 55 -6.07 19.64 -0.63
C SER A 55 -7.18 20.08 -1.58
N ASP A 56 -7.76 19.14 -2.33
CA ASP A 56 -8.86 19.36 -3.27
C ASP A 56 -10.24 19.31 -2.58
N TYR A 57 -10.39 18.42 -1.59
CA TYR A 57 -11.67 18.10 -0.94
C TYR A 57 -11.57 18.35 0.58
N LYS A 58 -11.82 19.58 0.99
CA LYS A 58 -11.61 20.07 2.36
C LYS A 58 -12.46 19.39 3.42
N ASN A 59 -13.63 18.83 3.01
CA ASN A 59 -14.57 18.14 3.91
C ASN A 59 -14.33 16.62 3.96
N ALA A 60 -13.20 16.14 3.44
CA ALA A 60 -12.81 14.74 3.49
C ALA A 60 -11.90 14.45 4.67
N GLU A 61 -12.31 13.54 5.56
CA GLU A 61 -11.53 13.13 6.72
C GLU A 61 -11.16 11.65 6.66
N PHE A 62 -9.87 11.40 6.78
CA PHE A 62 -9.30 10.06 6.73
C PHE A 62 -8.69 9.65 8.08
N THR A 63 -9.01 8.45 8.53
CA THR A 63 -8.29 7.78 9.62
C THR A 63 -7.56 6.58 9.05
N THR A 64 -6.23 6.61 9.04
CA THR A 64 -5.41 5.47 8.58
C THR A 64 -4.99 4.61 9.76
N ILE A 65 -5.11 3.30 9.61
CA ILE A 65 -4.61 2.29 10.54
C ILE A 65 -3.53 1.51 9.80
N VAL A 66 -2.28 1.80 10.13
CA VAL A 66 -1.11 1.20 9.47
C VAL A 66 -0.65 -0.02 10.26
N GLY A 67 -0.30 -1.08 9.58
CA GLY A 67 0.27 -2.29 10.17
C GLY A 67 0.62 -3.34 9.13
N ASN A 68 1.31 -4.40 9.58
CA ASN A 68 1.52 -5.54 8.72
C ASN A 68 0.20 -6.27 8.41
N GLU A 69 0.21 -7.04 7.32
CA GLU A 69 -1.00 -7.70 6.81
C GLU A 69 -1.69 -8.57 7.87
N ASN A 70 -0.94 -9.34 8.65
CA ASN A 70 -1.50 -10.21 9.69
C ASN A 70 -2.24 -9.43 10.78
N LYS A 71 -1.83 -8.19 11.03
CA LYS A 71 -2.45 -7.32 12.04
C LYS A 71 -3.71 -6.62 11.52
N ILE A 72 -3.69 -6.15 10.27
CA ILE A 72 -4.80 -5.34 9.73
C ILE A 72 -5.90 -6.18 9.09
N LEU A 73 -5.56 -7.33 8.51
CA LEU A 73 -6.52 -8.19 7.80
C LEU A 73 -7.68 -8.70 8.69
N PRO A 74 -7.48 -9.15 9.94
CA PRO A 74 -8.58 -9.54 10.81
C PRO A 74 -9.59 -8.41 11.06
N THR A 75 -9.11 -7.16 11.18
CA THR A 75 -9.96 -5.97 11.35
C THR A 75 -10.79 -5.69 10.09
N PHE A 76 -10.24 -5.97 8.92
CA PHE A 76 -10.97 -5.91 7.67
C PHE A 76 -12.02 -7.02 7.60
N LEU A 77 -11.63 -8.27 7.79
CA LEU A 77 -12.53 -9.44 7.64
C LEU A 77 -13.69 -9.46 8.64
N ASN A 78 -13.55 -8.87 9.83
CA ASN A 78 -14.64 -8.73 10.79
C ASN A 78 -15.58 -7.54 10.51
N ASP A 79 -15.38 -6.82 9.39
CA ASP A 79 -16.18 -5.68 8.92
C ASP A 79 -16.09 -4.41 9.80
N SER A 80 -15.12 -4.32 10.70
CA SER A 80 -14.91 -3.11 11.51
C SER A 80 -14.39 -1.93 10.70
N VAL A 81 -13.61 -2.21 9.64
CA VAL A 81 -13.13 -1.23 8.65
C VAL A 81 -13.30 -1.85 7.26
N ARG A 82 -13.88 -1.08 6.34
CA ARG A 82 -14.33 -1.58 5.03
C ARG A 82 -13.45 -1.21 3.85
N VAL A 83 -12.34 -0.54 4.10
CA VAL A 83 -11.37 -0.16 3.06
C VAL A 83 -9.99 -0.60 3.51
N ILE A 84 -9.29 -1.33 2.64
CA ILE A 84 -7.93 -1.83 2.91
C ILE A 84 -7.03 -1.68 1.69
N ILE A 85 -5.75 -1.39 1.93
CA ILE A 85 -4.67 -1.37 0.94
C ILE A 85 -3.76 -2.58 1.20
N LEU A 86 -3.61 -3.44 0.20
CA LEU A 86 -2.80 -4.67 0.26
C LEU A 86 -1.95 -4.84 -1.00
N SER A 87 -0.89 -5.66 -0.89
CA SER A 87 -0.07 -6.10 -2.04
C SER A 87 -0.63 -7.36 -2.75
N ARG A 88 -1.85 -7.75 -2.44
CA ARG A 88 -2.55 -8.89 -3.05
C ARG A 88 -4.06 -8.69 -3.06
N MET A 89 -4.75 -9.48 -3.82
CA MET A 89 -6.21 -9.61 -3.72
C MET A 89 -6.60 -10.48 -2.51
N LEU A 90 -7.86 -10.48 -2.15
CA LEU A 90 -8.40 -11.44 -1.19
C LEU A 90 -8.27 -12.86 -1.73
N THR A 91 -8.00 -13.80 -0.84
CA THR A 91 -8.10 -15.22 -1.17
C THR A 91 -9.58 -15.60 -1.37
N PRO A 92 -9.89 -16.76 -2.03
CA PRO A 92 -11.27 -17.22 -2.18
C PRO A 92 -12.02 -17.33 -0.85
N ASP A 93 -11.35 -17.77 0.21
CA ASP A 93 -11.97 -17.91 1.54
C ASP A 93 -12.25 -16.55 2.18
N GLU A 94 -11.33 -15.57 2.06
CA GLU A 94 -11.51 -14.21 2.52
C GLU A 94 -12.65 -13.47 1.76
N ASP A 95 -12.72 -13.66 0.43
CA ASP A 95 -13.80 -13.10 -0.40
C ASP A 95 -15.16 -13.70 -0.01
N LYS A 96 -15.20 -15.01 0.29
CA LYS A 96 -16.40 -15.71 0.75
C LYS A 96 -16.95 -15.14 2.06
N VAL A 97 -16.10 -14.65 2.96
CA VAL A 97 -16.54 -14.00 4.23
C VAL A 97 -17.44 -12.79 3.93
N TYR A 98 -17.12 -11.98 2.94
CA TYR A 98 -17.94 -10.83 2.54
C TYR A 98 -19.17 -11.23 1.75
N ARG A 99 -19.04 -12.15 0.79
CA ARG A 99 -20.17 -12.63 -0.03
C ARG A 99 -21.25 -13.30 0.79
N SER A 100 -20.90 -14.03 1.85
CA SER A 100 -21.87 -14.62 2.79
C SER A 100 -22.71 -13.57 3.54
N ARG A 101 -22.22 -12.33 3.60
CA ARG A 101 -22.92 -11.16 4.17
C ARG A 101 -23.58 -10.30 3.07
N SER A 102 -23.69 -10.80 1.83
CA SER A 102 -24.20 -10.05 0.66
C SER A 102 -23.38 -8.79 0.34
N ILE A 103 -22.10 -8.75 0.72
CA ILE A 103 -21.18 -7.68 0.37
C ILE A 103 -20.28 -8.15 -0.76
N VAL A 104 -20.15 -7.36 -1.83
CA VAL A 104 -19.25 -7.63 -2.96
C VAL A 104 -18.02 -6.75 -2.83
N PRO A 105 -16.83 -7.31 -2.50
CA PRO A 105 -15.59 -6.53 -2.44
C PRO A 105 -15.25 -5.95 -3.82
N LYS A 106 -15.05 -4.64 -3.89
CA LYS A 106 -14.57 -3.94 -5.09
C LYS A 106 -13.05 -3.80 -5.00
N THR A 107 -12.34 -4.58 -5.81
CA THR A 107 -10.87 -4.58 -5.84
C THR A 107 -10.37 -3.80 -7.05
N SER A 108 -9.51 -2.80 -6.83
CA SER A 108 -8.88 -2.00 -7.88
C SER A 108 -7.37 -1.98 -7.68
N ARG A 109 -6.61 -2.41 -8.70
CA ARG A 109 -5.16 -2.25 -8.72
C ARG A 109 -4.85 -0.79 -9.08
N PHE A 110 -4.08 -0.09 -8.26
CA PHE A 110 -3.71 1.30 -8.54
C PHE A 110 -2.22 1.50 -8.78
N ALA A 111 -1.36 0.56 -8.37
CA ALA A 111 0.09 0.66 -8.56
C ALA A 111 0.73 -0.71 -8.78
N ILE A 112 1.94 -0.70 -9.33
CA ILE A 112 2.88 -1.82 -9.41
C ILE A 112 4.09 -1.44 -8.57
N ASP A 113 4.35 -2.19 -7.51
CA ASP A 113 5.51 -2.02 -6.65
C ASP A 113 6.65 -2.93 -7.10
N GLY A 114 7.88 -2.43 -6.96
CA GLY A 114 9.10 -3.21 -7.09
C GLY A 114 9.74 -3.42 -5.72
N ILE A 115 10.03 -4.66 -5.37
CA ILE A 115 10.80 -4.94 -4.15
C ILE A 115 12.27 -4.85 -4.49
N SER A 116 12.93 -3.81 -3.98
CA SER A 116 14.33 -3.52 -4.22
C SER A 116 15.23 -4.36 -3.33
N LEU A 117 16.29 -4.89 -3.90
CA LEU A 117 17.42 -5.45 -3.16
C LEU A 117 18.50 -4.37 -3.04
N LEU A 118 18.98 -4.13 -1.83
CA LEU A 118 19.96 -3.09 -1.51
C LEU A 118 21.27 -3.68 -1.05
N THR A 119 22.37 -3.11 -1.51
CA THR A 119 23.71 -3.34 -0.97
C THR A 119 24.39 -2.01 -0.68
N GLN A 120 25.54 -2.02 -0.01
CA GLN A 120 26.33 -0.80 0.18
C GLN A 120 26.75 -0.22 -1.18
N LYS A 121 26.87 1.10 -1.23
CA LYS A 121 27.20 1.83 -2.47
C LYS A 121 28.52 1.39 -3.06
N ASP A 122 29.52 1.09 -2.21
CA ASP A 122 30.88 0.74 -2.58
C ASP A 122 31.08 -0.78 -2.81
N ASP A 123 30.03 -1.58 -2.61
CA ASP A 123 30.08 -3.00 -2.88
C ASP A 123 30.26 -3.26 -4.38
N LEU A 124 31.25 -4.05 -4.77
CA LEU A 124 31.51 -4.41 -6.17
C LEU A 124 30.49 -5.43 -6.70
N ASP A 125 29.95 -6.27 -5.81
CA ASP A 125 28.94 -7.27 -6.15
C ASP A 125 27.52 -6.66 -6.02
N SER A 126 27.06 -6.08 -7.09
CA SER A 126 25.75 -5.39 -7.15
C SER A 126 24.71 -6.11 -8.01
N ASN A 127 24.92 -7.40 -8.27
CA ASN A 127 24.00 -8.22 -9.07
C ASN A 127 23.70 -9.54 -8.36
N ILE A 128 22.48 -10.07 -8.57
CA ILE A 128 22.04 -11.34 -8.00
C ILE A 128 21.00 -11.98 -8.93
N THR A 129 20.87 -13.31 -8.89
CA THR A 129 19.81 -14.00 -9.61
C THR A 129 18.64 -14.36 -8.67
N VAL A 130 17.47 -14.58 -9.24
CA VAL A 130 16.31 -15.05 -8.47
C VAL A 130 16.59 -16.42 -7.84
N GLU A 131 17.32 -17.30 -8.53
CA GLU A 131 17.71 -18.61 -8.00
C GLU A 131 18.63 -18.47 -6.78
N GLU A 132 19.56 -17.51 -6.79
CA GLU A 132 20.45 -17.25 -5.65
C GLU A 132 19.64 -16.72 -4.44
N VAL A 133 18.70 -15.80 -4.65
CA VAL A 133 17.77 -15.33 -3.60
C VAL A 133 16.96 -16.50 -3.01
N ILE A 134 16.42 -17.36 -3.85
CA ILE A 134 15.68 -18.56 -3.41
C ILE A 134 16.58 -19.49 -2.61
N SER A 135 17.85 -19.68 -3.02
CA SER A 135 18.80 -20.53 -2.29
C SER A 135 19.13 -20.00 -0.90
N ILE A 136 19.25 -18.66 -0.75
CA ILE A 136 19.45 -18.03 0.57
C ILE A 136 18.20 -18.25 1.44
N LEU A 137 17.01 -18.04 0.89
CA LEU A 137 15.73 -18.25 1.60
C LEU A 137 15.51 -19.69 2.05
N LYS A 138 16.03 -20.67 1.29
CA LYS A 138 16.01 -22.10 1.64
C LYS A 138 17.16 -22.53 2.57
N GLY A 139 18.11 -21.63 2.87
CA GLY A 139 19.28 -21.95 3.68
C GLY A 139 20.30 -22.86 2.99
N THR A 140 20.26 -22.96 1.65
CA THR A 140 21.15 -23.81 0.84
C THR A 140 22.23 -23.02 0.09
N SER A 141 22.24 -21.69 0.23
CA SER A 141 23.24 -20.83 -0.42
C SER A 141 24.63 -21.02 0.18
N THR A 142 25.65 -21.01 -0.69
CA THR A 142 27.09 -21.09 -0.32
C THR A 142 27.82 -19.77 -0.55
N THR A 143 27.12 -18.70 -0.98
CA THR A 143 27.73 -17.42 -1.37
C THR A 143 28.09 -16.52 -0.19
N GLY A 144 27.63 -16.85 1.02
CA GLY A 144 27.79 -16.02 2.22
C GLY A 144 26.93 -14.76 2.26
N LYS A 145 26.15 -14.46 1.21
CA LYS A 145 25.19 -13.34 1.20
C LYS A 145 24.03 -13.62 2.15
N GLN A 146 23.51 -12.57 2.76
CA GLN A 146 22.45 -12.64 3.76
C GLN A 146 21.34 -11.63 3.45
N LEU A 147 20.09 -12.03 3.59
CA LEU A 147 18.92 -11.18 3.36
C LEU A 147 18.42 -10.58 4.66
N VAL A 148 18.04 -9.29 4.63
CA VAL A 148 17.47 -8.56 5.76
C VAL A 148 16.13 -7.95 5.33
N PHE A 149 15.08 -8.32 6.03
CA PHE A 149 13.70 -7.86 5.81
C PHE A 149 13.25 -6.90 6.90
N ASP A 150 12.19 -6.15 6.62
CA ASP A 150 11.57 -5.17 7.52
C ASP A 150 11.00 -5.80 8.79
N ASN A 151 10.13 -6.81 8.69
CA ASN A 151 9.66 -7.57 9.84
C ASN A 151 9.18 -8.98 9.48
N ALA A 152 9.03 -9.82 10.51
CA ALA A 152 8.67 -11.23 10.33
C ALA A 152 7.27 -11.48 9.75
N TYR A 153 6.40 -10.47 9.79
CA TYR A 153 5.00 -10.56 9.37
C TYR A 153 4.67 -9.63 8.19
N SER A 154 5.68 -9.03 7.57
CA SER A 154 5.49 -8.11 6.45
C SER A 154 4.99 -8.82 5.20
N SER A 155 4.25 -8.09 4.38
CA SER A 155 3.85 -8.54 3.06
C SER A 155 5.04 -8.75 2.12
N THR A 156 6.15 -8.05 2.37
CA THR A 156 7.41 -8.22 1.65
C THR A 156 8.01 -9.60 1.93
N LEU A 157 8.13 -9.98 3.20
CA LEU A 157 8.64 -11.31 3.55
C LEU A 157 7.70 -12.43 3.10
N ARG A 158 6.36 -12.24 3.21
CA ARG A 158 5.36 -13.19 2.68
C ARG A 158 5.61 -13.45 1.19
N TYR A 159 5.77 -12.39 0.38
CA TYR A 159 6.06 -12.52 -1.05
C TYR A 159 7.28 -13.41 -1.32
N PHE A 160 8.37 -13.24 -0.59
CA PHE A 160 9.59 -14.03 -0.78
C PHE A 160 9.46 -15.47 -0.26
N LYS A 161 8.69 -15.69 0.81
CA LYS A 161 8.35 -17.06 1.26
C LYS A 161 7.54 -17.82 0.19
N GLU A 162 6.55 -17.17 -0.39
CA GLU A 162 5.77 -17.73 -1.50
C GLU A 162 6.63 -18.02 -2.72
N LEU A 163 7.51 -17.09 -3.11
CA LEU A 163 8.47 -17.25 -4.20
C LEU A 163 9.39 -18.46 -4.00
N ALA A 164 9.91 -18.63 -2.79
CA ALA A 164 10.80 -19.73 -2.44
C ALA A 164 10.06 -21.03 -2.08
N GLN A 165 8.71 -21.00 -2.00
CA GLN A 165 7.86 -22.12 -1.58
C GLN A 165 8.25 -22.68 -0.20
N ILE A 166 8.46 -21.76 0.77
CA ILE A 166 8.78 -22.10 2.16
C ILE A 166 7.74 -21.52 3.13
N THR A 167 7.52 -22.18 4.24
CA THR A 167 6.65 -21.71 5.33
C THR A 167 7.45 -21.05 6.44
N GLU A 168 8.67 -21.53 6.69
CA GLU A 168 9.54 -21.05 7.75
C GLU A 168 10.88 -20.54 7.17
N LEU A 169 11.48 -19.60 7.87
CA LEU A 169 12.80 -19.08 7.51
C LEU A 169 13.92 -20.03 7.97
N PRO A 170 15.04 -20.08 7.25
CA PRO A 170 16.19 -20.84 7.68
C PRO A 170 16.79 -20.23 8.95
N LYS A 171 17.52 -21.04 9.72
CA LYS A 171 18.18 -20.59 10.96
C LYS A 171 19.27 -19.54 10.74
N ARG A 172 19.80 -19.42 9.51
CA ARG A 172 20.88 -18.49 9.14
C ARG A 172 20.66 -17.97 7.73
N GLY A 173 21.21 -16.79 7.45
CA GLY A 173 21.19 -16.17 6.13
C GLY A 173 19.97 -15.28 5.85
N VAL A 174 18.94 -15.34 6.70
CA VAL A 174 17.76 -14.46 6.58
C VAL A 174 17.42 -13.88 7.95
N TYR A 175 17.29 -12.56 8.01
CA TYR A 175 17.04 -11.80 9.24
C TYR A 175 15.88 -10.85 9.04
N THR A 176 15.23 -10.47 10.14
CA THR A 176 14.15 -9.49 10.16
C THR A 176 14.48 -8.40 11.18
N LEU A 177 14.15 -7.16 10.84
CA LEU A 177 14.24 -5.99 11.72
C LEU A 177 12.84 -5.51 12.13
N GLN A 178 12.64 -4.20 12.30
CA GLN A 178 11.34 -3.65 12.72
C GLN A 178 10.64 -2.85 11.62
N SER A 179 11.42 -2.25 10.69
CA SER A 179 10.88 -1.38 9.65
C SER A 179 11.79 -1.36 8.41
N ASN A 180 11.25 -0.87 7.29
CA ASN A 180 12.05 -0.62 6.07
C ASN A 180 13.18 0.39 6.31
N ASN A 181 12.97 1.41 7.15
CA ASN A 181 14.02 2.36 7.51
C ASN A 181 15.17 1.68 8.26
N ASP A 182 14.87 0.74 9.16
CA ASP A 182 15.90 -0.02 9.88
C ASP A 182 16.70 -0.90 8.93
N VAL A 183 16.06 -1.49 7.91
CA VAL A 183 16.75 -2.27 6.88
C VAL A 183 17.75 -1.39 6.11
N ILE A 184 17.32 -0.19 5.66
CA ILE A 184 18.19 0.73 4.93
C ILE A 184 19.38 1.17 5.79
N LYS A 185 19.14 1.54 7.05
CA LYS A 185 20.20 1.90 8.02
C LYS A 185 21.18 0.75 8.20
N TYR A 186 20.65 -0.44 8.50
CA TYR A 186 21.46 -1.63 8.76
C TYR A 186 22.39 -1.97 7.58
N VAL A 187 21.87 -2.01 6.36
CA VAL A 187 22.66 -2.31 5.16
C VAL A 187 23.66 -1.20 4.86
N SER A 188 23.35 0.06 5.14
CA SER A 188 24.28 1.18 4.94
C SER A 188 25.53 1.07 5.82
N GLU A 189 25.47 0.32 6.92
CA GLU A 189 26.52 0.18 7.94
C GLU A 189 27.15 -1.21 7.99
N ASN A 190 26.51 -2.24 7.40
CA ASN A 190 26.94 -3.62 7.49
C ASN A 190 27.17 -4.23 6.11
N LYS A 191 28.39 -4.72 5.85
CA LYS A 191 28.76 -5.42 4.61
C LYS A 191 28.18 -6.84 4.57
N ASN A 192 28.05 -7.39 3.37
CA ASN A 192 27.55 -8.75 3.09
C ASN A 192 26.05 -8.96 3.40
N PHE A 193 25.32 -7.90 3.71
CA PHE A 193 23.88 -7.94 3.88
C PHE A 193 23.17 -7.31 2.69
N ILE A 194 22.11 -7.95 2.25
CA ILE A 194 21.23 -7.49 1.20
C ILE A 194 19.91 -7.08 1.85
N GLY A 195 19.60 -5.79 1.84
CA GLY A 195 18.34 -5.25 2.35
C GLY A 195 17.21 -5.49 1.35
N VAL A 196 16.03 -5.83 1.84
CA VAL A 196 14.84 -6.09 1.04
C VAL A 196 13.77 -5.08 1.42
N VAL A 197 13.52 -4.09 0.55
CA VAL A 197 12.57 -2.99 0.81
C VAL A 197 11.75 -2.65 -0.44
N GLY A 198 10.56 -2.08 -0.28
CA GLY A 198 9.81 -1.50 -1.39
C GLY A 198 10.54 -0.30 -2.00
N VAL A 199 10.49 -0.15 -3.32
CA VAL A 199 11.19 0.94 -4.04
C VAL A 199 10.76 2.34 -3.58
N ASN A 200 9.52 2.50 -3.15
CA ASN A 200 8.99 3.76 -2.63
C ASN A 200 9.74 4.27 -1.38
N TRP A 201 10.33 3.39 -0.57
CA TRP A 201 11.10 3.78 0.61
C TRP A 201 12.42 4.47 0.28
N LEU A 202 12.95 4.28 -0.93
CA LEU A 202 14.18 4.93 -1.41
C LEU A 202 13.93 6.33 -1.97
N ILE A 203 12.67 6.67 -2.26
CA ILE A 203 12.25 7.93 -2.87
C ILE A 203 11.45 8.78 -1.88
N ALA A 204 10.91 8.16 -0.81
CA ALA A 204 10.15 8.87 0.21
C ALA A 204 10.95 10.06 0.77
N ASN A 205 10.32 11.23 0.81
CA ASN A 205 10.92 12.46 1.30
C ASN A 205 11.02 12.43 2.84
N ASN A 206 11.97 11.65 3.34
CA ASN A 206 12.29 11.57 4.76
C ASN A 206 13.72 12.10 5.00
N PRO A 207 13.89 13.34 5.52
CA PRO A 207 15.20 13.94 5.73
C PRO A 207 16.14 13.09 6.58
N ASP A 208 15.62 12.36 7.59
CA ASP A 208 16.40 11.51 8.48
C ASP A 208 17.01 10.30 7.77
N MET A 209 16.47 9.92 6.63
CA MET A 209 16.94 8.77 5.85
C MET A 209 17.89 9.14 4.72
N THR A 210 17.99 10.41 4.36
CA THR A 210 18.77 10.87 3.19
C THR A 210 20.23 10.40 3.24
N SER A 211 20.88 10.52 4.41
CA SER A 211 22.28 10.13 4.58
C SER A 211 22.52 8.61 4.48
N TYR A 212 21.54 7.80 4.90
CA TYR A 212 21.61 6.35 4.82
C TYR A 212 21.31 5.86 3.40
N ILE A 213 20.29 6.44 2.73
CA ILE A 213 19.95 6.13 1.34
C ILE A 213 21.12 6.45 0.41
N ALA A 214 21.87 7.53 0.67
CA ALA A 214 23.05 7.89 -0.12
C ALA A 214 24.21 6.88 -0.02
N LYS A 215 24.23 6.02 1.02
CA LYS A 215 25.24 4.98 1.24
C LYS A 215 24.88 3.61 0.68
N VAL A 216 23.68 3.43 0.16
CA VAL A 216 23.21 2.18 -0.45
C VAL A 216 22.95 2.35 -1.94
N LYS A 217 22.88 1.23 -2.65
CA LYS A 217 22.46 1.17 -4.07
C LYS A 217 21.58 -0.03 -4.30
N THR A 218 20.72 0.07 -5.32
CA THR A 218 19.89 -1.05 -5.76
C THR A 218 20.71 -2.06 -6.55
N MET A 219 20.49 -3.33 -6.28
CA MET A 219 21.09 -4.43 -7.04
C MET A 219 20.34 -4.67 -8.35
N GLY A 220 21.07 -5.14 -9.37
CA GLY A 220 20.46 -5.74 -10.54
C GLY A 220 20.02 -7.17 -10.25
N VAL A 221 18.82 -7.53 -10.66
CA VAL A 221 18.26 -8.88 -10.49
C VAL A 221 17.99 -9.50 -11.84
N LYS A 222 18.46 -10.73 -12.04
CA LYS A 222 18.20 -11.53 -13.23
C LYS A 222 17.20 -12.61 -12.91
N ASP A 223 16.14 -12.73 -13.73
CA ASP A 223 15.08 -13.72 -13.51
C ASP A 223 15.51 -15.13 -13.95
N ILE A 224 14.74 -16.11 -13.54
CA ILE A 224 14.87 -17.52 -13.88
C ILE A 224 14.82 -17.69 -15.41
N LYS A 225 15.68 -18.54 -15.96
CA LYS A 225 15.76 -18.80 -17.39
C LYS A 225 14.37 -19.12 -17.99
N GLY A 226 14.04 -18.44 -19.09
CA GLY A 226 12.76 -18.58 -19.80
C GLY A 226 11.66 -17.63 -19.31
N LYS A 227 11.88 -16.89 -18.22
CA LYS A 227 11.01 -15.80 -17.82
C LYS A 227 11.43 -14.47 -18.47
N LYS A 228 10.50 -13.53 -18.53
CA LYS A 228 10.79 -12.16 -18.94
C LYS A 228 11.77 -11.54 -17.96
N GLY A 229 12.87 -10.95 -18.45
CA GLY A 229 13.93 -10.42 -17.58
C GLY A 229 15.03 -11.44 -17.22
N SER A 230 15.07 -12.60 -17.91
CA SER A 230 16.14 -13.60 -17.73
C SER A 230 17.35 -13.40 -18.66
N ASP A 231 17.34 -12.37 -19.48
CA ASP A 231 18.43 -12.05 -20.44
C ASP A 231 19.51 -11.15 -19.84
N ALA A 232 19.17 -10.31 -18.84
CA ALA A 232 20.09 -9.38 -18.20
C ALA A 232 19.78 -9.18 -16.71
N TYR A 233 20.58 -8.34 -16.03
CA TYR A 233 20.31 -7.90 -14.66
C TYR A 233 19.52 -6.58 -14.69
N TYR A 234 18.28 -6.60 -14.22
CA TYR A 234 17.40 -5.45 -14.19
C TYR A 234 17.29 -4.84 -12.80
N ARG A 235 17.24 -3.51 -12.71
CA ARG A 235 16.96 -2.77 -11.47
C ARG A 235 15.49 -2.38 -11.42
N PRO A 236 14.94 -2.10 -10.21
CA PRO A 236 13.53 -1.74 -10.04
C PRO A 236 13.26 -0.27 -10.41
N ASP A 237 13.71 0.18 -11.58
CA ASP A 237 13.30 1.46 -12.14
C ASP A 237 11.89 1.37 -12.75
N GLN A 238 11.21 2.51 -12.88
CA GLN A 238 9.82 2.54 -13.31
C GLN A 238 9.58 1.89 -14.67
N THR A 239 10.51 2.05 -15.61
CA THR A 239 10.41 1.43 -16.94
C THR A 239 10.39 -0.09 -16.80
N ASN A 240 11.28 -0.65 -16.01
CA ASN A 240 11.37 -2.09 -15.76
C ASN A 240 10.16 -2.62 -15.00
N LEU A 241 9.59 -1.82 -14.06
CA LEU A 241 8.35 -2.16 -13.35
C LEU A 241 7.15 -2.19 -14.31
N ILE A 242 6.95 -1.14 -15.10
CA ILE A 242 5.84 -1.02 -16.05
C ILE A 242 5.91 -2.10 -17.14
N ASN A 243 7.10 -2.37 -17.64
CA ASN A 243 7.32 -3.41 -18.66
C ASN A 243 7.27 -4.82 -18.09
N GLY A 244 7.25 -5.00 -16.77
CA GLY A 244 7.20 -6.31 -16.12
C GLY A 244 8.45 -7.15 -16.39
N ILE A 245 9.64 -6.52 -16.50
CA ILE A 245 10.93 -7.21 -16.72
C ILE A 245 11.77 -7.31 -15.45
N TYR A 246 11.50 -6.47 -14.43
CA TYR A 246 12.09 -6.64 -13.12
C TYR A 246 11.42 -7.82 -12.39
N PRO A 247 12.17 -8.78 -11.81
CA PRO A 247 11.59 -10.03 -11.32
C PRO A 247 10.68 -9.88 -10.08
N PHE A 248 11.02 -8.97 -9.16
CA PHE A 248 10.33 -8.85 -7.87
C PHE A 248 9.25 -7.78 -7.91
N LEU A 249 8.18 -8.08 -8.64
CA LEU A 249 7.02 -7.22 -8.81
C LEU A 249 5.85 -7.68 -7.95
N ARG A 250 5.11 -6.73 -7.38
CA ARG A 250 3.81 -6.99 -6.76
C ARG A 250 2.81 -5.90 -7.12
N ASN A 251 1.57 -6.28 -7.30
CA ASN A 251 0.50 -5.33 -7.53
C ASN A 251 0.01 -4.75 -6.21
N VAL A 252 -0.34 -3.47 -6.19
CA VAL A 252 -0.93 -2.83 -5.02
C VAL A 252 -2.39 -2.53 -5.29
N TYR A 253 -3.25 -2.99 -4.38
CA TYR A 253 -4.70 -2.93 -4.51
C TYR A 253 -5.32 -2.09 -3.41
N ILE A 254 -6.40 -1.39 -3.76
CA ILE A 254 -7.41 -0.94 -2.81
C ILE A 254 -8.61 -1.88 -2.91
N ILE A 255 -9.04 -2.40 -1.78
CA ILE A 255 -10.21 -3.27 -1.67
C ILE A 255 -11.24 -2.52 -0.82
N ASN A 256 -12.41 -2.26 -1.41
CA ASN A 256 -13.48 -1.48 -0.81
C ASN A 256 -14.75 -2.33 -0.67
N CYS A 257 -15.20 -2.50 0.57
CA CYS A 257 -16.40 -3.22 0.97
C CYS A 257 -17.50 -2.30 1.52
N GLU A 258 -17.43 -0.96 1.30
CA GLU A 258 -18.45 -0.03 1.81
C GLU A 258 -19.84 -0.28 1.22
N GLY A 259 -19.95 -0.81 0.00
CA GLY A 259 -21.23 -1.10 -0.64
C GLY A 259 -22.04 0.13 -1.05
N ARG A 260 -21.48 1.33 -0.91
CA ARG A 260 -22.15 2.63 -1.17
C ARG A 260 -21.21 3.64 -1.84
N ASP A 261 -21.77 4.74 -2.31
CA ASP A 261 -21.03 5.90 -2.82
C ASP A 261 -20.56 6.80 -1.66
N GLY A 262 -19.60 6.30 -0.89
CA GLY A 262 -18.98 7.03 0.21
C GLY A 262 -17.56 7.48 -0.13
N LEU A 263 -16.88 8.07 0.86
CA LEU A 263 -15.53 8.62 0.72
C LEU A 263 -14.50 7.55 0.35
N GLY A 264 -14.65 6.30 0.83
CA GLY A 264 -13.78 5.19 0.43
C GLY A 264 -13.90 4.85 -1.06
N THR A 265 -15.13 4.89 -1.62
CA THR A 265 -15.34 4.74 -3.07
C THR A 265 -14.74 5.92 -3.84
N GLY A 266 -14.87 7.14 -3.32
CA GLY A 266 -14.24 8.34 -3.89
C GLY A 266 -12.72 8.24 -3.90
N PHE A 267 -12.12 7.79 -2.81
CA PHE A 267 -10.67 7.61 -2.72
C PHE A 267 -10.15 6.49 -3.64
N ALA A 268 -10.88 5.38 -3.77
CA ALA A 268 -10.55 4.34 -4.75
C ALA A 268 -10.52 4.89 -6.18
N ASN A 269 -11.52 5.70 -6.56
CA ASN A 269 -11.55 6.36 -7.87
C ASN A 269 -10.42 7.39 -8.02
N TRP A 270 -10.08 8.11 -6.95
CA TRP A 270 -8.97 9.05 -6.94
C TRP A 270 -7.64 8.36 -7.23
N LEU A 271 -7.35 7.24 -6.57
CA LEU A 271 -6.12 6.47 -6.80
C LEU A 271 -5.96 6.08 -8.27
N MET A 272 -7.08 5.86 -8.99
CA MET A 272 -7.10 5.53 -10.42
C MET A 272 -7.12 6.77 -11.33
N SER A 273 -7.31 7.96 -10.77
CA SER A 273 -7.40 9.21 -11.53
C SER A 273 -6.03 9.67 -12.03
N PRO A 274 -5.98 10.57 -13.03
CA PRO A 274 -4.74 11.17 -13.51
C PRO A 274 -3.85 11.74 -12.41
N ARG A 275 -4.43 12.43 -11.42
CA ARG A 275 -3.69 13.01 -10.30
C ARG A 275 -3.15 11.95 -9.35
N GLY A 276 -3.98 10.96 -8.98
CA GLY A 276 -3.54 9.83 -8.17
C GLY A 276 -2.41 9.04 -8.84
N GLN A 277 -2.52 8.79 -10.14
CA GLN A 277 -1.49 8.08 -10.92
C GLN A 277 -0.18 8.89 -11.06
N LEU A 278 -0.25 10.23 -11.09
CA LEU A 278 0.95 11.07 -11.07
C LEU A 278 1.70 10.95 -9.73
N ILE A 279 0.99 10.83 -8.60
CA ILE A 279 1.59 10.58 -7.29
C ILE A 279 2.27 9.21 -7.27
N VAL A 280 1.59 8.16 -7.79
CA VAL A 280 2.19 6.83 -7.98
C VAL A 280 3.50 6.92 -8.74
N LEU A 281 3.51 7.64 -9.86
CA LEU A 281 4.71 7.84 -10.68
C LEU A 281 5.82 8.55 -9.88
N LYS A 282 5.50 9.61 -9.12
CA LYS A 282 6.47 10.36 -8.31
C LYS A 282 7.04 9.56 -7.15
N SER A 283 6.33 8.56 -6.65
CA SER A 283 6.81 7.68 -5.58
C SER A 283 7.69 6.53 -6.05
N GLY A 284 8.06 6.49 -7.35
CA GLY A 284 8.90 5.45 -7.93
C GLY A 284 8.16 4.15 -8.29
N LEU A 285 6.86 4.06 -8.00
CA LEU A 285 6.03 2.92 -8.35
C LEU A 285 5.60 2.97 -9.83
N GLY A 286 5.29 1.82 -10.39
CA GLY A 286 4.65 1.72 -11.71
C GLY A 286 3.16 2.13 -11.61
N PRO A 287 2.67 3.10 -12.40
CA PRO A 287 1.25 3.44 -12.43
C PRO A 287 0.42 2.29 -13.03
N HIS A 288 -0.84 2.19 -12.60
CA HIS A 288 -1.79 1.20 -13.14
C HIS A 288 -2.07 1.42 -14.63
N LYS A 289 -2.15 2.69 -15.05
CA LYS A 289 -2.39 3.10 -16.42
C LYS A 289 -1.48 4.28 -16.77
N MET A 290 -0.71 4.12 -17.83
CA MET A 290 0.04 5.24 -18.40
C MET A 290 -0.94 6.24 -19.00
N MET A 291 -0.76 7.50 -18.67
CA MET A 291 -1.48 8.59 -19.31
C MET A 291 -0.82 8.87 -20.66
N SER A 292 -1.59 8.86 -21.75
CA SER A 292 -1.15 9.43 -23.01
C SER A 292 -0.93 10.94 -22.81
N ARG A 293 0.26 11.42 -23.07
CA ARG A 293 0.51 12.87 -23.17
C ARG A 293 0.20 13.28 -24.61
N ASP A 294 -1.04 13.59 -24.90
CA ASP A 294 -1.41 14.26 -26.15
C ASP A 294 -1.01 15.74 -26.02
N PHE A 295 0.15 16.07 -26.57
CA PHE A 295 0.53 17.47 -26.76
C PHE A 295 -0.22 17.98 -27.99
N ASN A 296 -1.32 18.69 -27.79
CA ASN A 296 -1.91 19.52 -28.85
C ASN A 296 -0.95 20.68 -29.14
N LEU A 297 0.00 20.48 -30.04
CA LEU A 297 0.73 21.57 -30.66
C LEU A 297 -0.29 22.36 -31.49
N LYS A 298 -0.84 23.44 -30.95
CA LYS A 298 -1.52 24.44 -31.75
C LYS A 298 -0.45 25.03 -32.69
N ASN A 299 -0.48 24.64 -33.96
CA ASN A 299 0.20 25.37 -35.01
C ASN A 299 -0.43 26.78 -35.06
N THR A 300 0.20 27.77 -34.44
CA THR A 300 -0.04 29.18 -34.74
C THR A 300 0.62 29.47 -36.05
N ASN A 301 -0.19 29.45 -37.16
CA ASN A 301 0.12 30.10 -38.39
C ASN A 301 -0.04 31.62 -38.23
#